data_e93be4b76d5075a67b68e6136d64eafc
#
_entry.id   e93be4b76d5075a67b68e6136d64eafc
#
_cell.length_a   1.000
_cell.length_b   1.000
_cell.length_c   1.000
_cell.angle_alpha   90.00
_cell.angle_beta   90.00
_cell.angle_gamma   90.00
#
_symmetry.space_group_name_H-M   'P 1'
#
loop_
_entity.id
_entity.type
_entity.pdbx_description
1 polymer ?
#
loop_
_entity_poly.entity_id
_entity_poly.type
_entity_poly.pdbx_seq_one_letter_code
_entity_poly.pdbx_strand_id
1 'polypeptide(L)'
;PRALWVPFEVGRPLGQPNDAEFQKRVLRACLGLLETCSGPVLEDYLEDIRDDAAGVDFTGMSCPIDLPLVPSNDSELTQALLQEMGQIAPWYELAVNQRRRTTVGVSELDILDAGRFLIDFVENPAAPSPRHEVEVGPMLKYACEDLKAFYSEAMSAQPGMSASLTVENWLWN
;
A
#
# COMPACT_ATOMS: atom_id res chain seq x y z
N PRO A 1 26.50 -6.68 15.92
CA PRO A 1 25.16 -6.11 15.79
C PRO A 1 24.16 -6.90 16.64
N ARG A 2 23.08 -6.22 17.07
CA ARG A 2 21.93 -6.84 17.71
C ARG A 2 20.71 -6.43 16.93
N ALA A 3 19.83 -7.40 16.57
CA ALA A 3 18.63 -7.17 15.80
C ALA A 3 17.49 -8.03 16.33
N LEU A 4 16.28 -7.47 16.33
CA LEU A 4 15.03 -8.17 16.56
C LEU A 4 14.33 -8.28 15.21
N TRP A 5 14.08 -9.51 14.75
CA TRP A 5 13.22 -9.74 13.61
C TRP A 5 11.76 -9.72 14.07
N VAL A 6 10.91 -9.05 13.31
CA VAL A 6 9.48 -8.95 13.61
C VAL A 6 8.67 -9.47 12.41
N PRO A 7 7.58 -10.22 12.62
CA PRO A 7 6.77 -10.79 11.54
C PRO A 7 5.81 -9.78 10.89
N PHE A 8 5.93 -8.51 11.25
CA PHE A 8 5.00 -7.47 10.80
C PHE A 8 5.28 -7.02 9.37
N GLU A 9 4.26 -6.44 8.73
CA GLU A 9 4.37 -5.89 7.39
C GLU A 9 5.43 -4.78 7.30
N VAL A 10 6.05 -4.67 6.13
CA VAL A 10 7.01 -3.60 5.82
C VAL A 10 6.34 -2.23 6.03
N GLY A 11 7.02 -1.36 6.76
CA GLY A 11 6.48 -0.06 7.15
C GLY A 11 5.84 -0.02 8.54
N ARG A 12 5.71 -1.15 9.23
CA ARG A 12 5.13 -1.26 10.57
C ARG A 12 6.08 -1.94 11.57
N PRO A 13 7.27 -1.41 11.79
CA PRO A 13 8.30 -2.08 12.59
C PRO A 13 7.91 -2.31 14.06
N LEU A 14 6.87 -1.62 14.54
CA LEU A 14 6.35 -1.75 15.91
C LEU A 14 4.97 -2.42 15.95
N GLY A 15 4.49 -2.96 14.82
CA GLY A 15 3.19 -3.60 14.73
C GLY A 15 2.03 -2.64 14.47
N GLN A 16 0.85 -2.96 14.99
CA GLN A 16 -0.38 -2.25 14.69
C GLN A 16 -0.37 -0.79 15.14
N PRO A 17 -0.77 0.18 14.28
CA PRO A 17 -0.94 1.58 14.66
C PRO A 17 -1.97 1.73 15.79
N ASN A 18 -1.70 2.66 16.72
CA ASN A 18 -2.54 2.98 17.86
C ASN A 18 -2.66 1.88 18.94
N ASP A 19 -1.99 0.76 18.84
CA ASP A 19 -1.83 -0.21 19.93
C ASP A 19 -0.56 0.09 20.74
N ALA A 20 -0.65 1.04 21.66
CA ALA A 20 0.47 1.48 22.45
C ALA A 20 1.03 0.37 23.36
N GLU A 21 0.21 -0.54 23.83
CA GLU A 21 0.67 -1.63 24.71
C GLU A 21 1.45 -2.69 23.91
N PHE A 22 0.98 -3.05 22.73
CA PHE A 22 1.71 -3.92 21.82
C PHE A 22 3.06 -3.30 21.44
N GLN A 23 3.04 -2.05 20.97
CA GLN A 23 4.26 -1.34 20.55
C GLN A 23 5.30 -1.22 21.68
N LYS A 24 4.86 -1.01 22.92
CA LYS A 24 5.75 -1.02 24.09
C LYS A 24 6.37 -2.39 24.35
N ARG A 25 5.64 -3.48 24.12
CA ARG A 25 6.19 -4.84 24.25
C ARG A 25 7.29 -5.08 23.22
N VAL A 26 7.05 -4.71 21.96
CA VAL A 26 8.05 -4.81 20.87
C VAL A 26 9.30 -3.98 21.22
N LEU A 27 9.12 -2.74 21.68
CA LEU A 27 10.24 -1.88 22.08
C LEU A 27 11.02 -2.45 23.26
N ARG A 28 10.34 -3.01 24.27
CA ARG A 28 11.02 -3.65 25.40
C ARG A 28 11.83 -4.87 24.96
N ALA A 29 11.28 -5.70 24.07
CA ALA A 29 12.00 -6.84 23.52
C ALA A 29 13.25 -6.37 22.75
N CYS A 30 13.14 -5.36 21.91
CA CYS A 30 14.26 -4.80 21.17
C CYS A 30 15.33 -4.22 22.11
N LEU A 31 14.93 -3.44 23.12
CA LEU A 31 15.87 -2.86 24.09
C LEU A 31 16.50 -3.91 25.00
N GLY A 32 15.78 -4.99 25.31
CA GLY A 32 16.31 -6.12 26.09
C GLY A 32 17.53 -6.78 25.44
N LEU A 33 17.67 -6.70 24.11
CA LEU A 33 18.86 -7.21 23.42
C LEU A 33 20.15 -6.46 23.81
N LEU A 34 20.05 -5.25 24.38
CA LEU A 34 21.19 -4.50 24.85
C LEU A 34 21.82 -5.12 26.11
N GLU A 35 21.05 -5.89 26.86
CA GLU A 35 21.52 -6.60 28.06
C GLU A 35 22.32 -7.87 27.71
N THR A 36 22.27 -8.32 26.47
CA THR A 36 23.00 -9.49 25.99
C THR A 36 24.50 -9.21 25.96
N CYS A 37 25.27 -9.97 26.72
CA CYS A 37 26.72 -9.75 26.88
C CYS A 37 27.55 -10.09 25.65
N SER A 38 27.03 -10.96 24.73
CA SER A 38 27.72 -11.42 23.53
C SER A 38 26.95 -11.07 22.26
N GLY A 39 27.66 -10.88 21.14
CA GLY A 39 27.05 -10.61 19.82
C GLY A 39 27.90 -11.24 18.70
N PRO A 40 27.38 -11.30 17.49
CA PRO A 40 26.10 -10.75 17.01
C PRO A 40 24.87 -11.55 17.49
N VAL A 41 23.73 -10.86 17.65
CA VAL A 41 22.47 -11.46 18.07
C VAL A 41 21.37 -11.08 17.10
N LEU A 42 20.62 -12.07 16.63
CA LEU A 42 19.37 -11.92 15.91
C LEU A 42 18.33 -12.79 16.64
N GLU A 43 17.29 -12.16 17.14
CA GLU A 43 16.19 -12.86 17.80
C GLU A 43 14.89 -12.62 17.04
N ASP A 44 14.01 -13.63 17.04
CA ASP A 44 12.69 -13.55 16.42
C ASP A 44 11.66 -13.11 17.47
N TYR A 45 10.88 -12.08 17.16
CA TYR A 45 9.73 -11.68 17.96
C TYR A 45 8.56 -12.61 17.63
N LEU A 46 8.08 -13.35 18.63
CA LEU A 46 7.12 -14.45 18.42
C LEU A 46 5.66 -14.01 18.45
N GLU A 47 5.36 -12.82 18.96
CA GLU A 47 4.00 -12.29 19.01
C GLU A 47 3.68 -11.60 17.68
N ASP A 48 2.68 -12.11 16.97
CA ASP A 48 2.19 -11.48 15.73
C ASP A 48 1.04 -10.53 16.01
N ILE A 49 0.76 -9.63 15.06
CA ILE A 49 -0.37 -8.74 15.12
C ILE A 49 -1.64 -9.60 15.09
N ARG A 50 -2.52 -9.43 16.08
CA ARG A 50 -3.85 -10.02 15.99
C ARG A 50 -4.59 -9.32 14.86
N ASP A 51 -5.02 -10.08 13.89
CA ASP A 51 -5.88 -9.62 12.81
C ASP A 51 -7.29 -9.42 13.38
N ASP A 52 -7.47 -8.32 14.15
CA ASP A 52 -8.81 -7.94 14.64
C ASP A 52 -9.72 -7.52 13.47
N ALA A 53 -9.16 -7.40 12.26
CA ALA A 53 -9.92 -7.17 11.03
C ALA A 53 -10.66 -8.41 10.51
N ALA A 54 -10.34 -9.61 11.02
CA ALA A 54 -11.01 -10.86 10.63
C ALA A 54 -12.51 -10.94 11.00
N GLY A 55 -13.10 -9.88 11.49
CA GLY A 55 -14.52 -9.81 11.86
C GLY A 55 -15.23 -8.52 11.43
N VAL A 56 -14.55 -7.62 10.72
CA VAL A 56 -15.21 -6.42 10.19
C VAL A 56 -15.92 -6.79 8.89
N ASP A 57 -17.24 -6.90 8.96
CA ASP A 57 -18.06 -7.03 7.76
C ASP A 57 -18.01 -5.71 6.98
N PHE A 58 -17.25 -5.71 5.90
CA PHE A 58 -17.12 -4.56 4.99
C PHE A 58 -18.30 -4.43 4.02
N THR A 59 -19.29 -5.30 4.12
CA THR A 59 -20.51 -5.26 3.31
C THR A 59 -21.24 -3.93 3.53
N GLY A 60 -21.11 -3.01 2.58
CA GLY A 60 -21.74 -1.68 2.62
C GLY A 60 -20.81 -0.52 3.00
N MET A 61 -19.52 -0.75 3.27
CA MET A 61 -18.54 0.31 3.49
C MET A 61 -17.89 0.83 2.19
N SER A 62 -18.07 0.15 1.06
CA SER A 62 -17.74 0.71 -0.25
C SER A 62 -18.75 1.83 -0.54
N CYS A 63 -18.26 2.99 -0.97
CA CYS A 63 -19.14 4.04 -1.48
C CYS A 63 -19.94 3.44 -2.66
N PRO A 64 -21.28 3.31 -2.58
CA PRO A 64 -22.07 2.66 -3.62
C PRO A 64 -22.30 3.59 -4.83
N ILE A 65 -21.31 4.39 -5.18
CA ILE A 65 -21.34 5.15 -6.42
C ILE A 65 -20.93 4.17 -7.50
N ASP A 66 -21.92 3.60 -8.15
CA ASP A 66 -21.74 2.87 -9.40
C ASP A 66 -21.32 3.91 -10.45
N LEU A 67 -20.01 4.14 -10.55
CA LEU A 67 -19.48 5.04 -11.58
C LEU A 67 -19.69 4.33 -12.93
N PRO A 68 -20.50 4.92 -13.83
CA PRO A 68 -20.69 4.30 -15.13
C PRO A 68 -19.34 4.16 -15.82
N LEU A 69 -19.04 2.94 -16.27
CA LEU A 69 -17.89 2.69 -17.11
C LEU A 69 -18.00 3.61 -18.33
N VAL A 70 -17.05 4.52 -18.45
CA VAL A 70 -16.91 5.31 -19.66
C VAL A 70 -16.48 4.32 -20.75
N PRO A 71 -17.23 4.16 -21.86
CA PRO A 71 -16.82 3.30 -22.95
C PRO A 71 -15.44 3.74 -23.44
N SER A 72 -14.43 2.94 -23.16
CA SER A 72 -13.05 3.18 -23.60
C SER A 72 -12.61 2.00 -24.47
N ASN A 73 -11.66 2.23 -25.35
CA ASN A 73 -11.01 1.17 -26.13
C ASN A 73 -9.95 0.43 -25.31
N ASP A 74 -9.89 0.69 -24.00
CA ASP A 74 -8.95 0.08 -23.09
C ASP A 74 -9.27 -1.42 -22.92
N SER A 75 -8.27 -2.22 -22.59
CA SER A 75 -8.44 -3.63 -22.29
C SER A 75 -9.34 -3.85 -21.06
N GLU A 76 -9.92 -5.05 -20.92
CA GLU A 76 -10.73 -5.39 -19.76
C GLU A 76 -9.96 -5.19 -18.44
N LEU A 77 -8.66 -5.49 -18.46
CA LEU A 77 -7.76 -5.32 -17.32
C LEU A 77 -7.61 -3.85 -16.94
N THR A 78 -7.38 -2.99 -17.93
CA THR A 78 -7.28 -1.53 -17.73
C THR A 78 -8.59 -0.96 -17.21
N GLN A 79 -9.72 -1.37 -17.78
CA GLN A 79 -11.03 -0.90 -17.34
C GLN A 79 -11.31 -1.31 -15.89
N ALA A 80 -11.00 -2.55 -15.50
CA ALA A 80 -11.18 -3.03 -14.13
C ALA A 80 -10.32 -2.24 -13.14
N LEU A 81 -9.03 -2.01 -13.46
CA LEU A 81 -8.15 -1.21 -12.61
C LEU A 81 -8.65 0.23 -12.46
N LEU A 82 -9.01 0.88 -13.56
CA LEU A 82 -9.48 2.28 -13.51
C LEU A 82 -10.80 2.42 -12.75
N GLN A 83 -11.68 1.43 -12.86
CA GLN A 83 -12.92 1.38 -12.08
C GLN A 83 -12.63 1.28 -10.58
N GLU A 84 -11.75 0.36 -10.18
CA GLU A 84 -11.33 0.20 -8.78
C GLU A 84 -10.69 1.48 -8.25
N MET A 85 -9.75 2.05 -8.99
CA MET A 85 -9.11 3.32 -8.62
C MET A 85 -10.14 4.45 -8.47
N GLY A 86 -11.13 4.52 -9.37
CA GLY A 86 -12.22 5.49 -9.29
C GLY A 86 -13.07 5.34 -8.03
N GLN A 87 -13.30 4.12 -7.57
CA GLN A 87 -14.08 3.86 -6.34
C GLN A 87 -13.33 4.31 -5.08
N ILE A 88 -12.01 4.23 -5.05
CA ILE A 88 -11.21 4.61 -3.89
C ILE A 88 -10.68 6.05 -3.94
N ALA A 89 -10.72 6.71 -5.10
CA ALA A 89 -10.24 8.07 -5.28
C ALA A 89 -10.81 9.07 -4.25
N PRO A 90 -12.10 9.07 -3.89
CA PRO A 90 -12.63 9.97 -2.86
C PRO A 90 -11.96 9.82 -1.49
N TRP A 91 -11.58 8.58 -1.13
CA TRP A 91 -10.84 8.31 0.10
C TRP A 91 -9.41 8.82 0.05
N TYR A 92 -8.76 8.69 -1.11
CA TYR A 92 -7.44 9.28 -1.34
C TYR A 92 -7.48 10.80 -1.21
N GLU A 93 -8.44 11.47 -1.85
CA GLU A 93 -8.61 12.92 -1.73
C GLU A 93 -8.85 13.34 -0.27
N LEU A 94 -9.66 12.60 0.46
CA LEU A 94 -9.88 12.83 1.89
C LEU A 94 -8.58 12.71 2.68
N ALA A 95 -7.78 11.66 2.43
CA ALA A 95 -6.48 11.45 3.08
C ALA A 95 -5.53 12.63 2.82
N VAL A 96 -5.40 13.06 1.58
CA VAL A 96 -4.55 14.20 1.18
C VAL A 96 -5.03 15.49 1.85
N ASN A 97 -6.34 15.73 1.85
CA ASN A 97 -6.92 16.93 2.47
C ASN A 97 -6.69 16.97 3.98
N GLN A 98 -6.80 15.84 4.67
CA GLN A 98 -6.57 15.75 6.11
C GLN A 98 -5.10 15.90 6.47
N ARG A 99 -4.22 15.24 5.73
CA ARG A 99 -2.78 15.18 6.03
C ARG A 99 -1.98 16.34 5.43
N ARG A 100 -2.56 17.06 4.44
CA ARG A 100 -1.90 18.11 3.66
C ARG A 100 -0.60 17.67 2.98
N ARG A 101 -0.49 16.39 2.71
CA ARG A 101 0.65 15.77 2.02
C ARG A 101 0.23 14.46 1.36
N THR A 102 0.98 14.06 0.35
CA THR A 102 0.90 12.74 -0.28
C THR A 102 2.31 12.25 -0.62
N THR A 103 2.47 10.95 -0.73
CA THR A 103 3.69 10.30 -1.26
C THR A 103 3.52 9.88 -2.71
N VAL A 104 2.34 10.06 -3.30
CA VAL A 104 2.09 9.90 -4.74
C VAL A 104 2.77 11.04 -5.49
N GLY A 105 3.39 10.73 -6.65
CA GLY A 105 3.98 11.71 -7.55
C GLY A 105 5.45 11.45 -7.89
N VAL A 106 6.03 10.32 -7.48
CA VAL A 106 7.42 9.94 -7.82
C VAL A 106 7.58 9.69 -9.32
N SER A 107 6.54 9.16 -9.97
CA SER A 107 6.52 8.95 -11.41
C SER A 107 6.37 10.23 -12.24
N GLU A 108 5.89 11.31 -11.62
CA GLU A 108 5.47 12.55 -12.29
C GLU A 108 4.37 12.33 -13.34
N LEU A 109 3.64 11.21 -13.25
CA LEU A 109 2.45 10.92 -14.04
C LEU A 109 1.19 11.22 -13.21
N ASP A 110 0.09 11.46 -13.91
CA ASP A 110 -1.22 11.32 -13.29
C ASP A 110 -1.40 9.88 -12.81
N ILE A 111 -2.10 9.69 -11.69
CA ILE A 111 -2.20 8.36 -11.09
C ILE A 111 -2.95 7.35 -11.98
N LEU A 112 -3.92 7.81 -12.77
CA LEU A 112 -4.62 6.95 -13.73
C LEU A 112 -3.71 6.59 -14.91
N ASP A 113 -2.87 7.52 -15.36
CA ASP A 113 -1.90 7.28 -16.43
C ASP A 113 -0.78 6.33 -15.95
N ALA A 114 -0.37 6.44 -14.67
CA ALA A 114 0.54 5.47 -14.07
C ALA A 114 -0.06 4.05 -14.07
N GLY A 115 -1.35 3.92 -13.71
CA GLY A 115 -2.07 2.67 -13.77
C GLY A 115 -2.15 2.10 -15.19
N ARG A 116 -2.53 2.93 -16.18
CA ARG A 116 -2.55 2.51 -17.59
C ARG A 116 -1.21 2.02 -18.07
N PHE A 117 -0.15 2.77 -17.80
CA PHE A 117 1.19 2.38 -18.21
C PHE A 117 1.60 1.02 -17.65
N LEU A 118 1.25 0.71 -16.41
CA LEU A 118 1.56 -0.60 -15.81
C LEU A 118 0.82 -1.73 -16.53
N ILE A 119 -0.45 -1.56 -16.84
CA ILE A 119 -1.22 -2.57 -17.59
C ILE A 119 -0.71 -2.70 -19.02
N ASP A 120 -0.45 -1.57 -19.71
CA ASP A 120 0.10 -1.59 -21.07
C ASP A 120 1.42 -2.37 -21.13
N PHE A 121 2.26 -2.24 -20.10
CA PHE A 121 3.49 -3.01 -20.00
C PHE A 121 3.25 -4.51 -19.75
N VAL A 122 2.26 -4.86 -18.94
CA VAL A 122 1.88 -6.27 -18.71
C VAL A 122 1.41 -6.91 -20.01
N GLU A 123 0.62 -6.21 -20.80
CA GLU A 123 0.10 -6.69 -22.09
C GLU A 123 1.16 -6.65 -23.18
N ASN A 124 2.04 -5.67 -23.16
CA ASN A 124 3.13 -5.48 -24.12
C ASN A 124 4.43 -5.06 -23.42
N PRO A 125 5.30 -6.02 -23.05
CA PRO A 125 6.58 -5.71 -22.40
C PRO A 125 7.56 -4.86 -23.25
N ALA A 126 7.25 -4.62 -24.52
CA ALA A 126 8.00 -3.71 -25.38
C ALA A 126 7.44 -2.28 -25.40
N ALA A 127 6.42 -1.99 -24.58
CA ALA A 127 5.84 -0.65 -24.47
C ALA A 127 6.92 0.36 -24.05
N PRO A 128 6.98 1.54 -24.70
CA PRO A 128 7.96 2.57 -24.35
C PRO A 128 7.62 3.21 -23.00
N SER A 129 8.63 3.82 -22.37
CA SER A 129 8.39 4.69 -21.22
C SER A 129 7.49 5.88 -21.62
N PRO A 130 6.49 6.24 -20.81
CA PRO A 130 5.68 7.43 -21.05
C PRO A 130 6.49 8.73 -20.90
N ARG A 131 7.63 8.66 -20.21
CA ARG A 131 8.59 9.76 -20.06
C ARG A 131 9.87 9.42 -20.80
N HIS A 132 10.15 10.14 -21.89
CA HIS A 132 11.29 9.84 -22.77
C HIS A 132 12.66 9.96 -22.09
N GLU A 133 12.73 10.78 -21.02
CA GLU A 133 13.96 10.99 -20.23
C GLU A 133 14.20 9.91 -19.16
N VAL A 134 13.24 9.01 -18.94
CA VAL A 134 13.31 7.94 -17.94
C VAL A 134 13.22 6.59 -18.64
N GLU A 135 14.18 5.71 -18.39
CA GLU A 135 14.12 4.34 -18.90
C GLU A 135 12.93 3.57 -18.36
N VAL A 136 12.46 2.55 -19.09
CA VAL A 136 11.26 1.76 -18.75
C VAL A 136 11.38 1.12 -17.37
N GLY A 137 12.53 0.55 -17.01
CA GLY A 137 12.71 -0.12 -15.72
C GLY A 137 12.51 0.80 -14.51
N PRO A 138 13.23 1.92 -14.40
CA PRO A 138 12.97 2.94 -13.37
C PRO A 138 11.52 3.49 -13.42
N MET A 139 10.96 3.68 -14.61
CA MET A 139 9.61 4.19 -14.77
C MET A 139 8.55 3.24 -14.21
N LEU A 140 8.69 1.93 -14.46
CA LEU A 140 7.85 0.89 -13.86
C LEU A 140 7.91 0.95 -12.33
N LYS A 141 9.11 1.06 -11.78
CA LYS A 141 9.27 1.18 -10.33
C LYS A 141 8.53 2.39 -9.78
N TYR A 142 8.68 3.58 -10.40
CA TYR A 142 8.05 4.81 -9.94
C TYR A 142 6.53 4.73 -10.04
N ALA A 143 6.00 4.20 -11.13
CA ALA A 143 4.56 3.99 -11.30
C ALA A 143 3.99 3.01 -10.26
N CYS A 144 4.70 1.91 -9.96
CA CYS A 144 4.33 0.98 -8.91
C CYS A 144 4.35 1.62 -7.52
N GLU A 145 5.35 2.47 -7.23
CA GLU A 145 5.43 3.18 -5.94
C GLU A 145 4.26 4.16 -5.79
N ASP A 146 3.91 4.90 -6.84
CA ASP A 146 2.77 5.80 -6.82
C ASP A 146 1.45 5.05 -6.63
N LEU A 147 1.26 3.94 -7.34
CA LEU A 147 0.05 3.15 -7.20
C LEU A 147 -0.10 2.58 -5.78
N LYS A 148 0.96 2.01 -5.20
CA LYS A 148 0.97 1.54 -3.81
C LYS A 148 0.66 2.67 -2.82
N ALA A 149 1.25 3.85 -3.02
CA ALA A 149 1.00 5.01 -2.18
C ALA A 149 -0.46 5.45 -2.26
N PHE A 150 -1.03 5.52 -3.46
CA PHE A 150 -2.42 5.87 -3.70
C PHE A 150 -3.37 4.92 -2.95
N TYR A 151 -3.20 3.59 -3.12
CA TYR A 151 -4.02 2.61 -2.42
C TYR A 151 -3.84 2.70 -0.90
N SER A 152 -2.61 2.76 -0.41
CA SER A 152 -2.32 2.83 1.02
C SER A 152 -2.92 4.10 1.65
N GLU A 153 -2.80 5.24 0.99
CA GLU A 153 -3.35 6.51 1.48
C GLU A 153 -4.88 6.50 1.45
N ALA A 154 -5.49 5.99 0.39
CA ALA A 154 -6.94 5.83 0.28
C ALA A 154 -7.49 4.91 1.37
N MET A 155 -6.91 3.73 1.53
CA MET A 155 -7.34 2.75 2.53
C MET A 155 -7.23 3.29 3.95
N SER A 156 -6.14 4.01 4.26
CA SER A 156 -5.93 4.57 5.60
C SER A 156 -6.91 5.70 5.97
N ALA A 157 -7.65 6.26 5.03
CA ALA A 157 -8.68 7.26 5.28
C ALA A 157 -10.06 6.66 5.55
N GLN A 158 -10.24 5.37 5.25
CA GLN A 158 -11.52 4.69 5.48
C GLN A 158 -11.71 4.42 6.98
N PRO A 159 -12.91 4.65 7.54
CA PRO A 159 -13.20 4.39 8.94
C PRO A 159 -13.02 2.90 9.27
N GLY A 160 -12.29 2.60 10.33
CA GLY A 160 -12.09 1.23 10.82
C GLY A 160 -11.06 0.40 10.04
N MET A 161 -10.50 0.95 8.97
CA MET A 161 -9.45 0.27 8.21
C MET A 161 -8.07 0.56 8.81
N SER A 162 -7.29 -0.49 9.01
CA SER A 162 -5.86 -0.35 9.15
C SER A 162 -5.26 -0.20 7.74
N ALA A 163 -4.17 0.57 7.60
CA ALA A 163 -3.49 0.75 6.31
C ALA A 163 -2.74 -0.53 5.86
N SER A 164 -3.27 -1.73 6.08
CA SER A 164 -2.72 -2.95 5.49
C SER A 164 -3.27 -3.09 4.07
N LEU A 165 -2.35 -3.25 3.14
CA LEU A 165 -2.68 -3.75 1.82
C LEU A 165 -3.01 -5.22 2.01
N THR A 166 -4.29 -5.55 2.14
CA THR A 166 -4.71 -6.95 2.22
C THR A 166 -4.48 -7.62 0.87
N VAL A 167 -4.19 -8.92 0.90
CA VAL A 167 -3.99 -9.78 -0.29
C VAL A 167 -5.22 -9.79 -1.23
N GLU A 168 -6.35 -9.26 -0.74
CA GLU A 168 -7.61 -9.15 -1.47
C GLU A 168 -7.69 -7.93 -2.40
N ASN A 169 -6.74 -7.00 -2.30
CA ASN A 169 -6.66 -5.90 -3.25
C ASN A 169 -6.19 -6.43 -4.61
N TRP A 170 -6.88 -6.04 -5.64
CA TRP A 170 -6.76 -6.51 -7.01
C TRP A 170 -5.32 -6.53 -7.57
N LEU A 171 -4.44 -5.63 -7.11
CA LEU A 171 -3.04 -5.57 -7.50
C LEU A 171 -2.18 -6.76 -7.04
N TRP A 172 -2.70 -7.64 -6.18
CA TRP A 172 -1.92 -8.72 -5.57
C TRP A 172 -2.48 -10.12 -5.86
N ASN A 173 -3.59 -10.21 -6.59
CA ASN A 173 -4.14 -11.43 -7.16
C ASN A 173 -3.71 -11.58 -8.62
#